data_203f243e326f9020415e138bdc4ce6cb
#
_entry.id   203f243e326f9020415e138bdc4ce6cb
#
_cell.length_a   1.000
_cell.length_b   1.000
_cell.length_c   1.000
_cell.angle_alpha   90.00
_cell.angle_beta   90.00
_cell.angle_gamma   90.00
#
_symmetry.space_group_name_H-M   'P 1'
#
loop_
_entity.id
_entity.type
_entity.pdbx_description
1 polymer ?
#
loop_
_entity_poly.entity_id
_entity_poly.type
_entity_poly.pdbx_seq_one_letter_code
_entity_poly.pdbx_strand_id
1 'polypeptide(L)'
;YNPNTNPATINLNFDRALYWLQTGAQPTDTARNILSAQGVLLKKHLLGGVKKGAFSMEEAENRFNAWLKNKQSVIESVKAKVNEAKAAEAKKRLEAEKEVNKAIAEEVAKKKAEKAAAEAAAAATSEETAAPAEETPVADAPATESAE
;
A
#
# COMPACT_ATOMS: atom_id res chain seq x y z
N TYR A 1 18.34 4.21 7.27
CA TYR A 1 18.33 3.39 6.06
C TYR A 1 17.17 2.39 6.11
N ASN A 2 16.28 2.44 5.14
CA ASN A 2 15.17 1.50 5.01
C ASN A 2 15.28 0.76 3.66
N PRO A 3 15.62 -0.52 3.66
CA PRO A 3 15.74 -1.32 2.43
C PRO A 3 14.37 -1.78 1.88
N ASN A 4 13.30 -1.73 2.69
CA ASN A 4 11.98 -2.24 2.29
C ASN A 4 11.25 -1.33 1.29
N THR A 5 11.76 -0.12 1.05
CA THR A 5 11.21 0.79 0.04
C THR A 5 11.96 0.63 -1.29
N ASN A 6 11.26 0.80 -2.41
CA ASN A 6 11.87 0.77 -3.73
C ASN A 6 11.62 2.12 -4.45
N PRO A 7 12.66 2.93 -4.68
CA PRO A 7 14.04 2.75 -4.22
C PRO A 7 14.20 2.87 -2.71
N ALA A 8 15.28 2.27 -2.14
CA ALA A 8 15.56 2.29 -0.71
C ALA A 8 15.67 3.72 -0.16
N THR A 9 15.07 3.98 0.99
CA THR A 9 15.08 5.30 1.61
C THR A 9 16.33 5.46 2.49
N ILE A 10 17.11 6.50 2.21
CA ILE A 10 18.32 6.83 2.95
C ILE A 10 18.16 8.23 3.56
N ASN A 11 18.17 8.31 4.87
CA ASN A 11 18.23 9.56 5.60
C ASN A 11 19.61 9.70 6.25
N LEU A 12 20.42 10.62 5.74
CA LEU A 12 21.81 10.78 6.12
C LEU A 12 22.12 12.26 6.39
N ASN A 13 22.82 12.52 7.50
CA ASN A 13 23.43 13.83 7.70
C ASN A 13 24.72 13.90 6.86
N PHE A 14 24.62 14.59 5.72
CA PHE A 14 25.66 14.64 4.69
C PHE A 14 26.95 15.27 5.22
N ASP A 15 26.86 16.38 5.93
CA ASP A 15 28.04 17.15 6.39
C ASP A 15 28.79 16.38 7.47
N ARG A 16 28.10 15.73 8.38
CA ARG A 16 28.73 14.87 9.42
C ARG A 16 29.40 13.66 8.80
N ALA A 17 28.78 13.03 7.83
CA ALA A 17 29.36 11.90 7.12
C ALA A 17 30.62 12.31 6.34
N LEU A 18 30.59 13.47 5.67
CA LEU A 18 31.72 14.02 4.95
C LEU A 18 32.88 14.37 5.92
N TYR A 19 32.57 14.98 7.05
CA TYR A 19 33.55 15.30 8.10
C TYR A 19 34.30 14.04 8.57
N TRP A 20 33.57 12.98 8.96
CA TRP A 20 34.20 11.75 9.41
C TRP A 20 35.06 11.08 8.33
N LEU A 21 34.62 11.11 7.09
CA LEU A 21 35.44 10.59 5.98
C LEU A 21 36.72 11.43 5.76
N GLN A 22 36.67 12.74 5.97
CA GLN A 22 37.83 13.62 5.82
C GLN A 22 38.85 13.42 6.95
N THR A 23 38.38 13.12 8.17
CA THR A 23 39.24 12.81 9.33
C THR A 23 39.85 11.40 9.26
N GLY A 24 39.47 10.57 8.27
CA GLY A 24 40.09 9.28 8.04
C GLY A 24 39.26 8.08 8.49
N ALA A 25 38.00 8.23 8.83
CA ALA A 25 37.13 7.11 9.17
C ALA A 25 36.99 6.15 7.98
N GLN A 26 37.10 4.86 8.24
CA GLN A 26 36.93 3.81 7.25
C GLN A 26 35.52 3.21 7.36
N PRO A 27 34.65 3.41 6.37
CA PRO A 27 33.33 2.80 6.35
C PRO A 27 33.43 1.29 6.03
N THR A 28 32.52 0.50 6.58
CA THR A 28 32.26 -0.88 6.14
C THR A 28 31.73 -0.87 4.70
N ASP A 29 31.72 -2.01 4.02
CA ASP A 29 31.29 -2.10 2.62
C ASP A 29 29.82 -1.65 2.44
N THR A 30 28.95 -2.04 3.35
CA THR A 30 27.53 -1.60 3.34
C THR A 30 27.42 -0.09 3.52
N ALA A 31 28.11 0.48 4.50
CA ALA A 31 28.13 1.92 4.72
C ALA A 31 28.73 2.67 3.53
N ARG A 32 29.78 2.13 2.92
CA ARG A 32 30.43 2.67 1.72
C ARG A 32 29.45 2.75 0.54
N ASN A 33 28.65 1.70 0.32
CA ASN A 33 27.64 1.69 -0.73
C ASN A 33 26.55 2.76 -0.48
N ILE A 34 26.08 2.91 0.75
CA ILE A 34 25.11 3.94 1.14
C ILE A 34 25.69 5.34 0.93
N LEU A 35 26.92 5.60 1.39
CA LEU A 35 27.61 6.87 1.23
C LEU A 35 27.89 7.20 -0.24
N SER A 36 28.20 6.19 -1.06
CA SER A 36 28.36 6.32 -2.50
C SER A 36 27.02 6.69 -3.18
N ALA A 37 25.94 6.02 -2.79
CA ALA A 37 24.60 6.32 -3.31
C ALA A 37 24.15 7.75 -3.02
N GLN A 38 24.56 8.32 -1.89
CA GLN A 38 24.27 9.70 -1.49
C GLN A 38 25.28 10.73 -2.03
N GLY A 39 26.38 10.29 -2.65
CA GLY A 39 27.39 11.17 -3.24
C GLY A 39 28.44 11.71 -2.29
N VAL A 40 28.47 11.27 -1.02
CA VAL A 40 29.45 11.75 -0.03
C VAL A 40 30.88 11.41 -0.43
N LEU A 41 31.09 10.22 -0.99
CA LEU A 41 32.41 9.79 -1.49
C LEU A 41 32.85 10.62 -2.70
N LEU A 42 31.93 10.97 -3.59
CA LEU A 42 32.20 11.87 -4.72
C LEU A 42 32.60 13.25 -4.25
N LYS A 43 31.87 13.83 -3.30
CA LYS A 43 32.20 15.17 -2.72
C LYS A 43 33.59 15.13 -2.06
N LYS A 44 33.90 14.08 -1.28
CA LYS A 44 35.24 13.88 -0.72
C LYS A 44 36.32 13.86 -1.80
N HIS A 45 36.09 13.12 -2.89
CA HIS A 45 37.04 13.02 -4.01
C HIS A 45 37.28 14.38 -4.69
N LEU A 46 36.21 15.12 -4.97
CA LEU A 46 36.27 16.45 -5.58
C LEU A 46 37.04 17.42 -4.68
N LEU A 47 36.73 17.45 -3.37
CA LEU A 47 37.48 18.28 -2.42
C LEU A 47 38.96 17.90 -2.32
N GLY A 48 39.26 16.61 -2.46
CA GLY A 48 40.64 16.12 -2.56
C GLY A 48 41.35 16.64 -3.82
N GLY A 49 40.64 16.74 -4.95
CA GLY A 49 41.14 17.34 -6.19
C GLY A 49 41.44 18.82 -6.04
N VAL A 50 40.54 19.59 -5.40
CA VAL A 50 40.75 21.02 -5.09
C VAL A 50 41.98 21.19 -4.21
N LYS A 51 42.15 20.40 -3.14
CA LYS A 51 43.34 20.43 -2.28
C LYS A 51 44.66 20.15 -3.03
N LYS A 52 44.60 19.34 -4.08
CA LYS A 52 45.76 19.04 -4.96
C LYS A 52 45.95 20.05 -6.08
N GLY A 53 45.08 21.07 -6.19
CA GLY A 53 45.18 22.10 -7.24
C GLY A 53 44.75 21.64 -8.63
N ALA A 54 44.02 20.49 -8.75
CA ALA A 54 43.61 19.97 -10.04
C ALA A 54 42.50 20.80 -10.70
N PHE A 55 41.63 21.45 -9.93
CA PHE A 55 40.52 22.29 -10.39
C PHE A 55 40.04 23.21 -9.25
N SER A 56 39.25 24.24 -9.60
CA SER A 56 38.74 25.25 -8.65
C SER A 56 37.60 24.65 -7.80
N MET A 57 37.28 25.34 -6.69
CA MET A 57 36.17 24.96 -5.83
C MET A 57 34.81 25.04 -6.55
N GLU A 58 34.65 26.10 -7.37
CA GLU A 58 33.44 26.29 -8.18
C GLU A 58 33.23 25.13 -9.18
N GLU A 59 34.29 24.69 -9.79
CA GLU A 59 34.24 23.57 -10.73
C GLU A 59 33.89 22.26 -10.03
N ALA A 60 34.39 22.03 -8.81
CA ALA A 60 34.03 20.90 -7.97
C ALA A 60 32.54 20.90 -7.63
N GLU A 61 31.98 22.07 -7.30
CA GLU A 61 30.55 22.21 -7.00
C GLU A 61 29.68 22.01 -8.24
N ASN A 62 30.07 22.57 -9.36
CA ASN A 62 29.38 22.36 -10.63
C ASN A 62 29.31 20.88 -11.03
N ARG A 63 30.41 20.16 -10.91
CA ARG A 63 30.48 18.71 -11.18
C ARG A 63 29.61 17.91 -10.20
N PHE A 64 29.60 18.30 -8.93
CA PHE A 64 28.77 17.65 -7.92
C PHE A 64 27.27 17.92 -8.17
N ASN A 65 26.88 19.13 -8.50
CA ASN A 65 25.51 19.51 -8.80
C ASN A 65 25.00 18.83 -10.09
N ALA A 66 25.83 18.71 -11.10
CA ALA A 66 25.49 17.97 -12.31
C ALA A 66 25.23 16.48 -12.01
N TRP A 67 26.08 15.87 -11.18
CA TRP A 67 25.86 14.49 -10.74
C TRP A 67 24.57 14.35 -9.93
N LEU A 68 24.25 15.27 -9.01
CA LEU A 68 23.00 15.26 -8.24
C LEU A 68 21.77 15.32 -9.13
N LYS A 69 21.74 16.21 -10.11
CA LYS A 69 20.65 16.32 -11.09
C LYS A 69 20.43 15.01 -11.85
N ASN A 70 21.51 14.42 -12.36
CA ASN A 70 21.44 13.11 -13.03
C ASN A 70 20.92 12.02 -12.11
N LYS A 71 21.38 12.00 -10.86
CA LYS A 71 20.95 11.00 -9.88
C LYS A 71 19.47 11.16 -9.54
N GLN A 72 18.99 12.38 -9.36
CA GLN A 72 17.58 12.66 -9.09
C GLN A 72 16.68 12.23 -10.26
N SER A 73 17.06 12.57 -11.50
CA SER A 73 16.27 12.15 -12.67
C SER A 73 16.18 10.62 -12.81
N VAL A 74 17.27 9.90 -12.52
CA VAL A 74 17.26 8.44 -12.50
C VAL A 74 16.34 7.90 -11.40
N ILE A 75 16.41 8.46 -10.19
CA ILE A 75 15.55 8.06 -9.07
C ILE A 75 14.07 8.32 -9.39
N GLU A 76 13.75 9.46 -9.98
CA GLU A 76 12.38 9.80 -10.39
C GLU A 76 11.87 8.87 -11.47
N SER A 77 12.69 8.54 -12.47
CA SER A 77 12.31 7.58 -13.51
C SER A 77 12.06 6.17 -12.95
N VAL A 78 12.84 5.74 -11.97
CA VAL A 78 12.63 4.45 -11.30
C VAL A 78 11.35 4.48 -10.46
N LYS A 79 11.12 5.57 -9.70
CA LYS A 79 9.87 5.74 -8.94
C LYS A 79 8.64 5.75 -9.84
N ALA A 80 8.70 6.45 -10.96
CA ALA A 80 7.60 6.49 -11.93
C ALA A 80 7.28 5.08 -12.45
N LYS A 81 8.29 4.31 -12.88
CA LYS A 81 8.12 2.93 -13.35
C LYS A 81 7.53 2.01 -12.28
N VAL A 82 8.00 2.11 -11.03
CA VAL A 82 7.49 1.31 -9.91
C VAL A 82 6.03 1.65 -9.61
N ASN A 83 5.68 2.94 -9.61
CA ASN A 83 4.32 3.38 -9.37
C ASN A 83 3.38 2.97 -10.51
N GLU A 84 3.83 3.06 -11.76
CA GLU A 84 3.08 2.62 -12.93
C GLU A 84 2.83 1.11 -12.91
N ALA A 85 3.86 0.32 -12.58
CA ALA A 85 3.73 -1.13 -12.42
C ALA A 85 2.73 -1.49 -11.30
N LYS A 86 2.81 -0.84 -10.15
CA LYS A 86 1.86 -1.04 -9.05
C LYS A 86 0.44 -0.64 -9.42
N ALA A 87 0.28 0.46 -10.14
CA ALA A 87 -1.05 0.90 -10.61
C ALA A 87 -1.65 -0.07 -11.63
N ALA A 88 -0.84 -0.61 -12.54
CA ALA A 88 -1.27 -1.62 -13.51
C ALA A 88 -1.67 -2.93 -12.81
N GLU A 89 -0.90 -3.38 -11.82
CA GLU A 89 -1.21 -4.56 -11.03
C GLU A 89 -2.48 -4.39 -10.20
N ALA A 90 -2.64 -3.22 -9.56
CA ALA A 90 -3.85 -2.90 -8.80
C ALA A 90 -5.10 -2.86 -9.69
N LYS A 91 -5.01 -2.34 -10.91
CA LYS A 91 -6.11 -2.36 -11.89
C LYS A 91 -6.50 -3.79 -12.26
N LYS A 92 -5.52 -4.63 -12.61
CA LYS A 92 -5.76 -6.05 -12.94
C LYS A 92 -6.43 -6.80 -11.80
N ARG A 93 -5.97 -6.57 -10.55
CA ARG A 93 -6.57 -7.19 -9.38
C ARG A 93 -8.02 -6.73 -9.17
N LEU A 94 -8.26 -5.44 -9.32
CA LEU A 94 -9.60 -4.87 -9.18
C LEU A 94 -10.58 -5.37 -10.26
N GLU A 95 -10.11 -5.58 -11.50
CA GLU A 95 -10.89 -6.17 -12.57
C GLU A 95 -11.24 -7.64 -12.25
N ALA A 96 -10.24 -8.42 -11.81
CA ALA A 96 -10.46 -9.81 -11.39
C ALA A 96 -11.43 -9.91 -10.20
N GLU A 97 -11.31 -9.03 -9.21
CA GLU A 97 -12.24 -8.97 -8.08
C GLU A 97 -13.67 -8.60 -8.52
N LYS A 98 -13.84 -7.70 -9.49
CA LYS A 98 -15.15 -7.35 -10.04
C LYS A 98 -15.80 -8.52 -10.76
N GLU A 99 -15.05 -9.31 -11.52
CA GLU A 99 -15.55 -10.51 -12.19
C GLU A 99 -16.01 -11.57 -11.18
N VAL A 100 -15.18 -11.82 -10.16
CA VAL A 100 -15.53 -12.75 -9.08
C VAL A 100 -16.76 -12.30 -8.31
N ASN A 101 -16.83 -11.01 -7.95
CA ASN A 101 -18.00 -10.46 -7.25
C ASN A 101 -19.27 -10.55 -8.09
N LYS A 102 -19.17 -10.33 -9.41
CA LYS A 102 -20.31 -10.48 -10.31
C LYS A 102 -20.80 -11.93 -10.35
N ALA A 103 -19.89 -12.90 -10.46
CA ALA A 103 -20.23 -14.31 -10.42
C ALA A 103 -20.89 -14.71 -9.10
N ILE A 104 -20.35 -14.26 -7.96
CA ILE A 104 -20.93 -14.51 -6.64
C ILE A 104 -22.32 -13.87 -6.52
N ALA A 105 -22.48 -12.64 -7.02
CA ALA A 105 -23.79 -11.96 -6.99
C ALA A 105 -24.86 -12.71 -7.81
N GLU A 106 -24.49 -13.25 -8.96
CA GLU A 106 -25.37 -14.09 -9.78
C GLU A 106 -25.75 -15.40 -9.07
N GLU A 107 -24.79 -16.06 -8.42
CA GLU A 107 -25.07 -17.26 -7.62
C GLU A 107 -25.99 -16.98 -6.42
N VAL A 108 -25.71 -15.89 -5.70
CA VAL A 108 -26.54 -15.46 -4.56
C VAL A 108 -27.96 -15.08 -5.03
N ALA A 109 -28.09 -14.43 -6.18
CA ALA A 109 -29.40 -14.11 -6.75
C ALA A 109 -30.17 -15.38 -7.12
N LYS A 110 -29.51 -16.37 -7.73
CA LYS A 110 -30.13 -17.69 -8.02
C LYS A 110 -30.58 -18.40 -6.76
N LYS A 111 -29.72 -18.51 -5.75
CA LYS A 111 -30.05 -19.14 -4.46
C LYS A 111 -31.19 -18.40 -3.73
N LYS A 112 -31.24 -17.07 -3.80
CA LYS A 112 -32.37 -16.30 -3.24
C LYS A 112 -33.68 -16.58 -4.00
N ALA A 113 -33.62 -16.66 -5.33
CA ALA A 113 -34.78 -16.94 -6.14
C ALA A 113 -35.31 -18.39 -5.87
N GLU A 114 -34.40 -19.37 -5.77
CA GLU A 114 -34.75 -20.72 -5.42
C GLU A 114 -35.36 -20.83 -4.01
N LYS A 115 -34.80 -20.12 -3.05
CA LYS A 115 -35.31 -20.09 -1.69
C LYS A 115 -36.69 -19.42 -1.61
N ALA A 116 -36.87 -18.32 -2.32
CA ALA A 116 -38.17 -17.65 -2.41
C ALA A 116 -39.24 -18.52 -3.11
N ALA A 117 -38.85 -19.26 -4.15
CA ALA A 117 -39.72 -20.21 -4.83
C ALA A 117 -40.10 -21.39 -3.92
N ALA A 118 -39.13 -21.91 -3.13
CA ALA A 118 -39.39 -22.97 -2.16
C ALA A 118 -40.29 -22.52 -1.00
N GLU A 119 -40.11 -21.28 -0.49
CA GLU A 119 -40.99 -20.70 0.52
C GLU A 119 -42.41 -20.44 -0.02
N ALA A 120 -42.53 -19.95 -1.27
CA ALA A 120 -43.85 -19.80 -1.91
C ALA A 120 -44.55 -21.15 -2.14
N ALA A 121 -43.82 -22.21 -2.53
CA ALA A 121 -44.36 -23.54 -2.67
C ALA A 121 -44.79 -24.15 -1.32
N ALA A 122 -44.03 -23.88 -0.25
CA ALA A 122 -44.38 -24.33 1.10
C ALA A 122 -45.58 -23.59 1.67
N ALA A 123 -45.77 -22.30 1.35
CA ALA A 123 -46.93 -21.50 1.73
C ALA A 123 -48.21 -21.97 0.99
N ALA A 124 -48.08 -22.31 -0.30
CA ALA A 124 -49.21 -22.85 -1.08
C ALA A 124 -49.71 -24.21 -0.59
N THR A 125 -48.81 -25.04 -0.03
CA THR A 125 -49.16 -26.34 0.55
C THR A 125 -49.79 -26.24 1.95
N SER A 126 -49.56 -25.13 2.66
CA SER A 126 -50.17 -24.89 4.00
C SER A 126 -51.57 -24.30 3.94
N GLU A 127 -52.00 -23.70 2.82
CA GLU A 127 -53.35 -23.17 2.65
C GLU A 127 -54.39 -24.27 2.26
N GLU A 128 -53.95 -25.42 1.77
CA GLU A 128 -54.86 -26.52 1.36
C GLU A 128 -55.27 -27.44 2.53
N THR A 129 -54.77 -27.23 3.76
CA THR A 129 -55.04 -28.08 4.93
C THR A 129 -55.75 -27.34 6.10
N ALA A 130 -56.34 -26.18 5.87
CA ALA A 130 -57.10 -25.49 6.93
C ALA A 130 -58.49 -25.10 6.45
N ALA A 131 -59.50 -26.00 6.64
CA ALA A 131 -60.90 -25.70 6.74
C ALA A 131 -61.47 -26.45 7.96
N PRO A 132 -62.64 -26.06 8.54
CA PRO A 132 -62.65 -25.37 9.83
C PRO A 132 -63.38 -26.12 10.94
N ALA A 133 -63.18 -25.81 12.17
CA ALA A 133 -64.10 -26.03 13.30
C ALA A 133 -63.80 -25.02 14.40
N GLU A 134 -64.59 -24.10 14.51
CA GLU A 134 -65.74 -23.73 15.38
C GLU A 134 -65.44 -23.65 16.88
N GLU A 135 -65.79 -22.46 17.39
CA GLU A 135 -66.32 -22.04 18.70
C GLU A 135 -65.45 -22.02 19.96
N THR A 136 -65.13 -20.86 20.40
CA THR A 136 -65.69 -19.87 21.40
C THR A 136 -65.27 -20.11 22.85
N PRO A 137 -65.53 -19.15 23.73
CA PRO A 137 -64.47 -18.26 24.29
C PRO A 137 -64.35 -18.48 25.82
N VAL A 138 -63.51 -17.75 26.50
CA VAL A 138 -63.71 -17.10 27.80
C VAL A 138 -62.40 -16.54 28.37
N ALA A 139 -62.40 -15.25 28.52
CA ALA A 139 -61.97 -14.39 29.60
C ALA A 139 -60.86 -14.88 30.56
N ASP A 140 -59.87 -14.13 30.76
CA ASP A 140 -59.68 -13.23 31.89
C ASP A 140 -58.28 -12.65 31.94
N ALA A 141 -58.21 -11.36 32.08
CA ALA A 141 -57.01 -10.63 32.46
C ALA A 141 -56.86 -10.73 34.00
N PRO A 142 -55.89 -10.23 34.73
CA PRO A 142 -54.97 -9.11 34.39
C PRO A 142 -53.53 -9.22 34.99
N ALA A 143 -52.74 -8.29 34.53
CA ALA A 143 -51.82 -7.39 35.26
C ALA A 143 -50.73 -7.95 36.22
N THR A 144 -49.57 -7.45 36.09
CA THR A 144 -48.69 -6.55 36.90
C THR A 144 -47.24 -6.90 36.63
N GLU A 145 -46.50 -5.97 36.13
CA GLU A 145 -45.73 -4.93 36.83
C GLU A 145 -44.35 -5.38 37.34
N SER A 146 -43.39 -4.57 36.98
CA SER A 146 -42.17 -4.13 37.69
C SER A 146 -40.85 -4.91 37.49
N ALA A 147 -39.99 -4.20 36.84
CA ALA A 147 -38.79 -3.51 37.38
C ALA A 147 -37.63 -4.43 37.90
N GLU A 148 -36.52 -4.42 37.29
CA GLU A 148 -35.27 -3.72 37.66
C GLU A 148 -34.24 -3.80 36.54
#